data_d5b61f9545f100d893f75a74862b057c
#
_entry.id   d5b61f9545f100d893f75a74862b057c
#
_cell.length_a   1.000
_cell.length_b   1.000
_cell.length_c   1.000
_cell.angle_alpha   90.00
_cell.angle_beta   90.00
_cell.angle_gamma   90.00
#
_symmetry.space_group_name_H-M   'P 1'
#
loop_
_entity.id
_entity.type
_entity.pdbx_description
1 polymer ?
#
loop_
_entity_poly.entity_id
_entity_poly.type
_entity_poly.pdbx_seq_one_letter_code
_entity_poly.pdbx_strand_id
1 'polypeptide(L)'
;MNIRNYISYLIKGMAIGVANAIPGVSGGTIAFVLGIYENLTYAISTLPTAIIKLKWKEVGDSLKILVPVFLGAGVSIVLFLNIINYLFQYYPIPTKIFFVGLILGSFPFVTKTIDKFDFKVFISFFIGAFIMAIFVYFDINKPAGETTYTGDFSIFYGIKLFFCGIAAAVAMVIPGISGSLLLLILGEYENVSNLVSTLTKNFANVYPLMFLGLGVAIGIFTISKLVTIVIQKHKSILFGFVLGIIVVSFLSLWPNITTLSLGMLTATVLSMCFGFLIAMIMEKI
;
A
#
# COMPACT_ATOMS: atom_id res chain seq x y z
N MET A 1 4.59 -8.35 -29.74
CA MET A 1 3.60 -7.35 -29.24
C MET A 1 3.75 -6.09 -30.08
N ASN A 2 2.65 -5.52 -30.56
CA ASN A 2 2.66 -4.26 -31.34
C ASN A 2 2.98 -3.08 -30.38
N ILE A 3 3.64 -2.02 -30.87
CA ILE A 3 4.03 -0.84 -30.08
C ILE A 3 2.83 -0.19 -29.39
N ARG A 4 1.65 -0.21 -30.01
CA ARG A 4 0.39 0.28 -29.44
C ARG A 4 0.00 -0.47 -28.15
N ASN A 5 0.19 -1.79 -28.11
CA ASN A 5 -0.10 -2.59 -26.92
C ASN A 5 0.91 -2.31 -25.80
N TYR A 6 2.19 -2.07 -26.16
CA TYR A 6 3.22 -1.70 -25.18
C TYR A 6 2.86 -0.37 -24.49
N ILE A 7 2.51 0.65 -25.27
CA ILE A 7 2.09 1.95 -24.73
C ILE A 7 0.82 1.81 -23.88
N SER A 8 -0.14 0.99 -24.31
CA SER A 8 -1.35 0.74 -23.53
C SER A 8 -1.04 0.12 -22.17
N TYR A 9 -0.17 -0.89 -22.10
CA TYR A 9 0.26 -1.50 -20.84
C TYR A 9 1.05 -0.52 -19.97
N LEU A 10 1.88 0.36 -20.56
CA LEU A 10 2.61 1.40 -19.85
C LEU A 10 1.65 2.39 -19.16
N ILE A 11 0.67 2.92 -19.90
CA ILE A 11 -0.32 3.87 -19.37
C ILE A 11 -1.17 3.21 -18.28
N LYS A 12 -1.61 1.98 -18.49
CA LYS A 12 -2.36 1.21 -17.49
C LYS A 12 -1.50 0.94 -16.25
N GLY A 13 -0.20 0.67 -16.44
CA GLY A 13 0.77 0.58 -15.37
C GLY A 13 0.90 1.88 -14.58
N MET A 14 0.93 3.03 -15.26
CA MET A 14 0.96 4.33 -14.58
C MET A 14 -0.28 4.54 -13.68
N ALA A 15 -1.47 4.21 -14.17
CA ALA A 15 -2.69 4.31 -13.36
C ALA A 15 -2.64 3.38 -12.13
N ILE A 16 -2.14 2.16 -12.30
CA ILE A 16 -1.93 1.20 -11.19
C ILE A 16 -0.91 1.77 -10.19
N GLY A 17 0.19 2.38 -10.66
CA GLY A 17 1.21 2.96 -9.81
C GLY A 17 0.71 4.13 -8.98
N VAL A 18 -0.06 5.05 -9.56
CA VAL A 18 -0.72 6.14 -8.82
C VAL A 18 -1.63 5.57 -7.74
N ALA A 19 -2.46 4.58 -8.08
CA ALA A 19 -3.35 3.94 -7.12
C ALA A 19 -2.58 3.27 -5.96
N ASN A 20 -1.49 2.56 -6.27
CA ASN A 20 -0.65 1.93 -5.24
C ASN A 20 0.09 2.94 -4.36
N ALA A 21 0.35 4.14 -4.85
CA ALA A 21 0.97 5.20 -4.05
C ALA A 21 -0.02 5.86 -3.09
N ILE A 22 -1.33 5.78 -3.35
CA ILE A 22 -2.37 6.36 -2.49
C ILE A 22 -2.78 5.34 -1.42
N PRO A 23 -2.56 5.60 -0.11
CA PRO A 23 -3.05 4.72 0.94
C PRO A 23 -4.57 4.54 0.89
N GLY A 24 -5.02 3.29 0.96
CA GLY A 24 -6.45 2.94 0.87
C GLY A 24 -6.97 2.73 -0.56
N VAL A 25 -6.16 2.98 -1.59
CA VAL A 25 -6.52 2.68 -2.98
C VAL A 25 -5.78 1.42 -3.44
N SER A 26 -6.52 0.45 -3.97
CA SER A 26 -5.95 -0.82 -4.43
C SER A 26 -5.57 -0.77 -5.91
N GLY A 27 -4.28 -0.93 -6.21
CA GLY A 27 -3.81 -1.06 -7.59
C GLY A 27 -4.38 -2.30 -8.31
N GLY A 28 -4.68 -3.36 -7.56
CA GLY A 28 -5.36 -4.55 -8.08
C GLY A 28 -6.77 -4.24 -8.61
N THR A 29 -7.52 -3.40 -7.90
CA THR A 29 -8.84 -2.92 -8.35
C THR A 29 -8.70 -2.11 -9.65
N ILE A 30 -7.71 -1.23 -9.75
CA ILE A 30 -7.45 -0.48 -10.99
C ILE A 30 -7.05 -1.41 -12.13
N ALA A 31 -6.23 -2.43 -11.89
CA ALA A 31 -5.88 -3.42 -12.91
C ALA A 31 -7.12 -4.17 -13.43
N PHE A 32 -8.07 -4.48 -12.54
CA PHE A 32 -9.35 -5.11 -12.89
C PHE A 32 -10.20 -4.19 -13.77
N VAL A 33 -10.41 -2.95 -13.37
CA VAL A 33 -11.19 -1.94 -14.11
C VAL A 33 -10.60 -1.69 -15.51
N LEU A 34 -9.27 -1.65 -15.60
CA LEU A 34 -8.56 -1.45 -16.85
C LEU A 34 -8.51 -2.73 -17.73
N GLY A 35 -9.10 -3.82 -17.27
CA GLY A 35 -9.20 -5.09 -18.01
C GLY A 35 -7.87 -5.81 -18.22
N ILE A 36 -6.87 -5.61 -17.34
CA ILE A 36 -5.57 -6.28 -17.44
C ILE A 36 -5.26 -7.18 -16.25
N TYR A 37 -6.15 -7.28 -15.27
CA TYR A 37 -5.92 -8.03 -14.06
C TYR A 37 -5.58 -9.50 -14.31
N GLU A 38 -6.35 -10.19 -15.17
CA GLU A 38 -6.13 -11.59 -15.52
C GLU A 38 -4.79 -11.78 -16.24
N ASN A 39 -4.48 -10.94 -17.24
CA ASN A 39 -3.21 -10.99 -17.95
C ASN A 39 -2.02 -10.72 -17.03
N LEU A 40 -2.16 -9.76 -16.12
CA LEU A 40 -1.12 -9.39 -15.17
C LEU A 40 -0.86 -10.51 -14.15
N THR A 41 -1.92 -11.06 -13.54
CA THR A 41 -1.82 -12.15 -12.58
C THR A 41 -1.31 -13.44 -13.21
N TYR A 42 -1.75 -13.74 -14.45
CA TYR A 42 -1.22 -14.87 -15.23
C TYR A 42 0.29 -14.70 -15.50
N ALA A 43 0.71 -13.53 -15.98
CA ALA A 43 2.12 -13.27 -16.26
C ALA A 43 2.99 -13.35 -15.00
N ILE A 44 2.51 -12.81 -13.84
CA ILE A 44 3.20 -12.90 -12.55
C ILE A 44 3.34 -14.36 -12.10
N SER A 45 2.27 -15.15 -12.18
CA SER A 45 2.28 -16.54 -11.71
C SER A 45 3.09 -17.48 -12.61
N THR A 46 3.10 -17.21 -13.92
CA THR A 46 3.77 -18.05 -14.93
C THR A 46 5.28 -17.79 -14.97
N LEU A 47 5.72 -16.54 -14.81
CA LEU A 47 7.12 -16.15 -15.00
C LEU A 47 8.12 -16.99 -14.17
N PRO A 48 7.93 -17.21 -12.83
CA PRO A 48 8.89 -18.00 -12.06
C PRO A 48 9.00 -19.44 -12.52
N THR A 49 7.87 -20.06 -12.83
CA THR A 49 7.84 -21.46 -13.29
C THR A 49 8.40 -21.63 -14.70
N ALA A 50 8.20 -20.64 -15.56
CA ALA A 50 8.76 -20.60 -16.90
C ALA A 50 10.29 -20.45 -16.89
N ILE A 51 10.83 -19.60 -15.99
CA ILE A 51 12.28 -19.45 -15.79
C ILE A 51 12.90 -20.76 -15.30
N ILE A 52 12.33 -21.37 -14.24
CA ILE A 52 12.84 -22.63 -13.68
C ILE A 52 12.81 -23.76 -14.70
N LYS A 53 11.77 -23.81 -15.54
CA LYS A 53 11.61 -24.84 -16.58
C LYS A 53 12.29 -24.49 -17.91
N LEU A 54 13.03 -23.36 -17.96
CA LEU A 54 13.74 -22.85 -19.16
C LEU A 54 12.83 -22.67 -20.40
N LYS A 55 11.57 -22.32 -20.16
CA LYS A 55 10.57 -22.09 -21.21
C LYS A 55 10.64 -20.65 -21.71
N TRP A 56 11.67 -20.32 -22.47
CA TRP A 56 11.99 -18.94 -22.89
C TRP A 56 10.87 -18.21 -23.64
N LYS A 57 10.02 -18.93 -24.35
CA LYS A 57 8.84 -18.34 -25.03
C LYS A 57 7.83 -17.81 -24.00
N GLU A 58 7.49 -18.61 -22.98
CA GLU A 58 6.56 -18.21 -21.90
C GLU A 58 7.16 -17.07 -21.07
N VAL A 59 8.49 -17.07 -20.82
CA VAL A 59 9.23 -15.96 -20.21
C VAL A 59 9.06 -14.68 -21.02
N GLY A 60 9.32 -14.75 -22.33
CA GLY A 60 9.19 -13.60 -23.23
C GLY A 60 7.75 -13.03 -23.26
N ASP A 61 6.75 -13.91 -23.30
CA ASP A 61 5.34 -13.48 -23.32
C ASP A 61 4.91 -12.83 -22.00
N SER A 62 5.36 -13.35 -20.86
CA SER A 62 5.15 -12.71 -19.54
C SER A 62 5.84 -11.34 -19.45
N LEU A 63 7.09 -11.23 -19.88
CA LEU A 63 7.84 -9.98 -19.82
C LEU A 63 7.25 -8.88 -20.71
N LYS A 64 6.62 -9.22 -21.84
CA LYS A 64 5.93 -8.25 -22.72
C LYS A 64 4.79 -7.51 -21.99
N ILE A 65 4.20 -8.13 -20.98
CA ILE A 65 3.15 -7.54 -20.15
C ILE A 65 3.76 -6.85 -18.93
N LEU A 66 4.61 -7.58 -18.20
CA LEU A 66 5.13 -7.13 -16.90
C LEU A 66 6.04 -5.90 -17.04
N VAL A 67 6.94 -5.90 -18.05
CA VAL A 67 7.90 -4.80 -18.20
C VAL A 67 7.19 -3.45 -18.40
N PRO A 68 6.29 -3.26 -19.37
CA PRO A 68 5.64 -1.95 -19.52
C PRO A 68 4.74 -1.58 -18.32
N VAL A 69 4.05 -2.55 -17.71
CA VAL A 69 3.22 -2.27 -16.54
C VAL A 69 4.07 -1.83 -15.35
N PHE A 70 5.15 -2.54 -15.04
CA PHE A 70 6.03 -2.17 -13.90
C PHE A 70 6.82 -0.89 -14.17
N LEU A 71 7.27 -0.64 -15.40
CA LEU A 71 7.89 0.65 -15.75
C LEU A 71 6.91 1.81 -15.58
N GLY A 72 5.68 1.68 -16.08
CA GLY A 72 4.65 2.69 -15.92
C GLY A 72 4.31 2.93 -14.44
N ALA A 73 4.14 1.85 -13.68
CA ALA A 73 3.87 1.92 -12.24
C ALA A 73 5.03 2.58 -11.48
N GLY A 74 6.27 2.19 -11.75
CA GLY A 74 7.45 2.75 -11.09
C GLY A 74 7.60 4.26 -11.35
N VAL A 75 7.48 4.68 -12.61
CA VAL A 75 7.55 6.10 -12.97
C VAL A 75 6.45 6.91 -12.27
N SER A 76 5.21 6.43 -12.31
CA SER A 76 4.09 7.16 -11.70
C SER A 76 4.15 7.17 -10.18
N ILE A 77 4.63 6.10 -9.52
CA ILE A 77 4.86 6.08 -8.07
C ILE A 77 5.86 7.17 -7.70
N VAL A 78 7.02 7.23 -8.38
CA VAL A 78 8.03 8.25 -8.09
C VAL A 78 7.48 9.66 -8.25
N LEU A 79 6.77 9.95 -9.34
CA LEU A 79 6.17 11.25 -9.58
C LEU A 79 5.13 11.60 -8.52
N PHE A 80 4.25 10.67 -8.18
CA PHE A 80 3.16 10.91 -7.24
C PHE A 80 3.68 11.04 -5.80
N LEU A 81 4.66 10.24 -5.38
CA LEU A 81 5.25 10.34 -4.05
C LEU A 81 5.99 11.68 -3.84
N ASN A 82 6.55 12.29 -4.89
CA ASN A 82 7.09 13.65 -4.79
C ASN A 82 6.00 14.67 -4.42
N ILE A 83 4.80 14.55 -5.00
CA ILE A 83 3.64 15.40 -4.67
C ILE A 83 3.24 15.17 -3.21
N ILE A 84 3.12 13.91 -2.80
CA ILE A 84 2.74 13.55 -1.42
C ILE A 84 3.78 14.06 -0.42
N ASN A 85 5.07 13.92 -0.72
CA ASN A 85 6.14 14.43 0.16
C ASN A 85 6.06 15.95 0.31
N TYR A 86 5.82 16.68 -0.79
CA TYR A 86 5.57 18.12 -0.74
C TYR A 86 4.38 18.45 0.16
N LEU A 87 3.28 17.71 0.05
CA LEU A 87 2.08 17.92 0.88
C LEU A 87 2.34 17.65 2.36
N PHE A 88 3.10 16.60 2.71
CA PHE A 88 3.49 16.34 4.11
C PHE A 88 4.38 17.45 4.68
N GLN A 89 5.27 17.99 3.86
CA GLN A 89 6.19 19.05 4.30
C GLN A 89 5.48 20.39 4.55
N TYR A 90 4.57 20.78 3.66
CA TYR A 90 3.94 22.11 3.72
C TYR A 90 2.52 22.12 4.31
N TYR A 91 1.81 20.98 4.25
CA TYR A 91 0.42 20.83 4.71
C TYR A 91 0.22 19.54 5.53
N PRO A 92 1.00 19.31 6.60
CA PRO A 92 1.02 18.02 7.29
C PRO A 92 -0.35 17.63 7.88
N ILE A 93 -1.07 18.56 8.52
CA ILE A 93 -2.37 18.28 9.14
C ILE A 93 -3.44 17.92 8.10
N PRO A 94 -3.71 18.76 7.05
CA PRO A 94 -4.66 18.40 6.00
C PRO A 94 -4.30 17.08 5.30
N THR A 95 -3.01 16.80 5.09
CA THR A 95 -2.53 15.57 4.43
C THR A 95 -2.82 14.33 5.28
N LYS A 96 -2.50 14.37 6.58
CA LYS A 96 -2.83 13.27 7.50
C LYS A 96 -4.34 13.03 7.59
N ILE A 97 -5.12 14.08 7.68
CA ILE A 97 -6.58 13.99 7.74
C ILE A 97 -7.19 13.53 6.40
N PHE A 98 -6.57 13.85 5.27
CA PHE A 98 -6.94 13.26 3.98
C PHE A 98 -6.79 11.73 4.01
N PHE A 99 -5.68 11.20 4.53
CA PHE A 99 -5.48 9.76 4.68
C PHE A 99 -6.44 9.13 5.70
N VAL A 100 -6.77 9.83 6.77
CA VAL A 100 -7.85 9.43 7.69
C VAL A 100 -9.18 9.28 6.94
N GLY A 101 -9.50 10.24 6.06
CA GLY A 101 -10.67 10.17 5.19
C GLY A 101 -10.67 8.94 4.27
N LEU A 102 -9.52 8.62 3.64
CA LEU A 102 -9.37 7.42 2.81
C LEU A 102 -9.62 6.13 3.60
N ILE A 103 -9.09 6.04 4.83
CA ILE A 103 -9.29 4.88 5.71
C ILE A 103 -10.77 4.74 6.10
N LEU A 104 -11.41 5.83 6.51
CA LEU A 104 -12.84 5.82 6.85
C LEU A 104 -13.71 5.44 5.66
N GLY A 105 -13.36 5.91 4.45
CA GLY A 105 -14.07 5.56 3.23
C GLY A 105 -13.88 4.10 2.79
N SER A 106 -12.78 3.44 3.19
CA SER A 106 -12.56 2.01 2.92
C SER A 106 -13.27 1.07 3.91
N PHE A 107 -13.74 1.59 5.05
CA PHE A 107 -14.39 0.80 6.09
C PHE A 107 -15.65 0.05 5.61
N PRO A 108 -16.58 0.66 4.83
CA PRO A 108 -17.75 -0.04 4.30
C PRO A 108 -17.37 -1.24 3.43
N PHE A 109 -16.32 -1.14 2.61
CA PHE A 109 -15.83 -2.26 1.79
C PHE A 109 -15.42 -3.45 2.65
N VAL A 110 -14.58 -3.21 3.67
CA VAL A 110 -14.09 -4.27 4.55
C VAL A 110 -15.24 -4.92 5.31
N THR A 111 -16.18 -4.15 5.84
CA THR A 111 -17.34 -4.69 6.58
C THR A 111 -18.28 -5.48 5.69
N LYS A 112 -18.58 -5.03 4.47
CA LYS A 112 -19.42 -5.76 3.50
C LYS A 112 -18.77 -7.07 3.03
N THR A 113 -17.46 -7.17 3.09
CA THR A 113 -16.71 -8.37 2.70
C THR A 113 -16.81 -9.49 3.75
N ILE A 114 -17.25 -9.16 4.96
CA ILE A 114 -17.51 -10.11 6.04
C ILE A 114 -18.92 -10.67 5.90
N ASP A 115 -19.04 -11.93 5.48
CA ASP A 115 -20.34 -12.56 5.24
C ASP A 115 -21.16 -12.74 6.53
N LYS A 116 -20.47 -13.11 7.65
CA LYS A 116 -21.09 -13.31 8.96
C LYS A 116 -20.14 -12.85 10.06
N PHE A 117 -20.64 -12.05 10.98
CA PHE A 117 -19.94 -11.67 12.21
C PHE A 117 -20.13 -12.77 13.27
N ASP A 118 -19.36 -13.85 13.13
CA ASP A 118 -19.32 -14.93 14.11
C ASP A 118 -18.23 -14.70 15.18
N PHE A 119 -18.19 -15.58 16.18
CA PHE A 119 -17.22 -15.50 17.27
C PHE A 119 -15.76 -15.56 16.79
N LYS A 120 -15.47 -16.26 15.68
CA LYS A 120 -14.12 -16.35 15.11
C LYS A 120 -13.69 -15.03 14.48
N VAL A 121 -14.61 -14.34 13.78
CA VAL A 121 -14.40 -13.01 13.22
C VAL A 121 -14.15 -12.00 14.33
N PHE A 122 -14.93 -12.09 15.43
CA PHE A 122 -14.74 -11.23 16.59
C PHE A 122 -13.37 -11.41 17.24
N ILE A 123 -12.93 -12.64 17.46
CA ILE A 123 -11.58 -12.93 17.95
C ILE A 123 -10.53 -12.37 17.00
N SER A 124 -10.65 -12.61 15.71
CA SER A 124 -9.67 -12.13 14.73
C SER A 124 -9.60 -10.61 14.68
N PHE A 125 -10.73 -9.91 14.84
CA PHE A 125 -10.78 -8.46 14.99
C PHE A 125 -9.93 -7.99 16.19
N PHE A 126 -10.13 -8.59 17.36
CA PHE A 126 -9.36 -8.21 18.55
C PHE A 126 -7.86 -8.54 18.42
N ILE A 127 -7.51 -9.64 17.75
CA ILE A 127 -6.12 -9.96 17.46
C ILE A 127 -5.50 -8.88 16.56
N GLY A 128 -6.18 -8.48 15.49
CA GLY A 128 -5.74 -7.41 14.60
C GLY A 128 -5.62 -6.06 15.33
N ALA A 129 -6.63 -5.70 16.12
CA ALA A 129 -6.63 -4.49 16.95
C ALA A 129 -5.51 -4.49 17.97
N PHE A 130 -5.26 -5.61 18.65
CA PHE A 130 -4.20 -5.75 19.65
C PHE A 130 -2.80 -5.62 19.02
N ILE A 131 -2.56 -6.30 17.91
CA ILE A 131 -1.29 -6.19 17.18
C ILE A 131 -1.05 -4.74 16.76
N MET A 132 -2.07 -4.08 16.20
CA MET A 132 -1.94 -2.69 15.80
C MET A 132 -1.75 -1.75 16.99
N ALA A 133 -2.43 -2.00 18.12
CA ALA A 133 -2.25 -1.21 19.34
C ALA A 133 -0.82 -1.28 19.87
N ILE A 134 -0.16 -2.43 19.76
CA ILE A 134 1.26 -2.59 20.09
C ILE A 134 2.12 -1.69 19.19
N PHE A 135 1.89 -1.69 17.87
CA PHE A 135 2.63 -0.82 16.95
C PHE A 135 2.40 0.65 17.26
N VAL A 136 1.15 1.08 17.50
CA VAL A 136 0.81 2.46 17.88
C VAL A 136 1.47 2.86 19.18
N TYR A 137 1.47 1.98 20.19
CA TYR A 137 2.13 2.22 21.46
C TYR A 137 3.63 2.49 21.30
N PHE A 138 4.32 1.68 20.52
CA PHE A 138 5.74 1.88 20.25
C PHE A 138 5.99 3.13 19.38
N ASP A 139 5.09 3.48 18.47
CA ASP A 139 5.23 4.66 17.62
C ASP A 139 5.05 5.97 18.41
N ILE A 140 4.03 6.03 19.28
CA ILE A 140 3.77 7.20 20.13
C ILE A 140 4.90 7.41 21.16
N ASN A 141 5.49 6.34 21.66
CA ASN A 141 6.56 6.40 22.66
C ASN A 141 7.97 6.50 22.07
N LYS A 142 8.11 6.68 20.76
CA LYS A 142 9.41 7.00 20.17
C LYS A 142 9.89 8.36 20.65
N PRO A 143 11.21 8.51 20.96
CA PRO A 143 11.78 9.81 21.25
C PRO A 143 11.49 10.80 20.12
N ALA A 144 11.08 12.02 20.47
CA ALA A 144 10.83 13.07 19.50
C ALA A 144 12.13 13.33 18.70
N GLY A 145 12.12 13.03 17.39
CA GLY A 145 13.27 13.17 16.50
C GLY A 145 13.70 11.88 15.79
N GLU A 146 13.25 10.70 16.22
CA GLU A 146 13.60 9.43 15.57
C GLU A 146 12.66 9.01 14.40
N THR A 147 11.66 9.82 14.08
CA THR A 147 10.65 9.48 13.09
C THR A 147 11.04 9.76 11.63
N THR A 148 12.15 10.43 11.43
CA THR A 148 12.66 10.70 10.08
C THR A 148 13.95 9.91 9.89
N TYR A 149 14.01 9.07 8.85
CA TYR A 149 15.25 8.46 8.43
C TYR A 149 16.31 9.57 8.22
N THR A 150 17.31 9.60 9.08
CA THR A 150 18.32 10.68 9.14
C THR A 150 19.40 10.57 8.05
N GLY A 151 19.28 9.61 7.13
CA GLY A 151 20.20 9.41 6.01
C GLY A 151 21.30 8.37 6.27
N ASP A 152 21.52 7.97 7.52
CA ASP A 152 22.48 6.91 7.85
C ASP A 152 21.78 5.54 7.79
N PHE A 153 22.15 4.74 6.79
CA PHE A 153 21.59 3.41 6.63
C PHE A 153 22.04 2.49 7.77
N SER A 154 21.08 2.01 8.56
CA SER A 154 21.26 0.93 9.53
C SER A 154 20.71 -0.37 8.97
N ILE A 155 21.45 -1.47 9.14
CA ILE A 155 20.99 -2.81 8.75
C ILE A 155 19.68 -3.18 9.47
N PHE A 156 19.49 -2.75 10.73
CA PHE A 156 18.25 -2.98 11.48
C PHE A 156 17.06 -2.27 10.85
N TYR A 157 17.26 -1.04 10.35
CA TYR A 157 16.22 -0.32 9.61
C TYR A 157 15.91 -1.01 8.28
N GLY A 158 16.93 -1.52 7.58
CA GLY A 158 16.75 -2.35 6.40
C GLY A 158 15.90 -3.60 6.68
N ILE A 159 16.22 -4.33 7.74
CA ILE A 159 15.45 -5.51 8.17
C ILE A 159 14.00 -5.13 8.49
N LYS A 160 13.77 -4.02 9.19
CA LYS A 160 12.42 -3.49 9.46
C LYS A 160 11.68 -3.25 8.15
N LEU A 161 12.27 -2.54 7.20
CA LEU A 161 11.66 -2.28 5.89
C LEU A 161 11.42 -3.56 5.09
N PHE A 162 12.27 -4.56 5.21
CA PHE A 162 12.06 -5.87 4.59
C PHE A 162 10.75 -6.53 5.10
N PHE A 163 10.52 -6.54 6.40
CA PHE A 163 9.26 -7.07 6.97
C PHE A 163 8.06 -6.19 6.63
N CYS A 164 8.23 -4.86 6.60
CA CYS A 164 7.20 -3.94 6.10
C CYS A 164 6.86 -4.24 4.63
N GLY A 165 7.85 -4.57 3.81
CA GLY A 165 7.68 -4.98 2.43
C GLY A 165 6.87 -6.28 2.30
N ILE A 166 7.18 -7.30 3.11
CA ILE A 166 6.40 -8.54 3.17
C ILE A 166 4.94 -8.24 3.55
N ALA A 167 4.72 -7.43 4.58
CA ALA A 167 3.40 -7.05 5.03
C ALA A 167 2.61 -6.27 3.95
N ALA A 168 3.27 -5.31 3.28
CA ALA A 168 2.68 -4.58 2.17
C ALA A 168 2.29 -5.51 1.01
N ALA A 169 3.14 -6.51 0.71
CA ALA A 169 2.85 -7.52 -0.31
C ALA A 169 1.61 -8.37 0.02
N VAL A 170 1.45 -8.76 1.29
CA VAL A 170 0.23 -9.46 1.76
C VAL A 170 -1.01 -8.62 1.47
N ALA A 171 -0.96 -7.35 1.83
CA ALA A 171 -2.07 -6.42 1.59
C ALA A 171 -2.37 -6.26 0.08
N MET A 172 -1.33 -6.16 -0.77
CA MET A 172 -1.50 -6.03 -2.22
C MET A 172 -2.16 -7.26 -2.88
N VAL A 173 -2.00 -8.44 -2.30
CA VAL A 173 -2.63 -9.68 -2.81
C VAL A 173 -4.11 -9.75 -2.41
N ILE A 174 -4.50 -9.10 -1.32
CA ILE A 174 -5.90 -9.08 -0.85
C ILE A 174 -6.65 -7.98 -1.63
N PRO A 175 -7.68 -8.34 -2.44
CA PRO A 175 -8.47 -7.35 -3.16
C PRO A 175 -9.08 -6.33 -2.19
N GLY A 176 -8.99 -5.05 -2.55
CA GLY A 176 -9.54 -3.95 -1.74
C GLY A 176 -8.64 -3.48 -0.60
N ILE A 177 -7.45 -4.07 -0.40
CA ILE A 177 -6.46 -3.58 0.55
C ILE A 177 -5.24 -3.08 -0.21
N SER A 178 -4.69 -1.97 0.26
CA SER A 178 -3.53 -1.32 -0.37
C SER A 178 -2.26 -1.57 0.44
N GLY A 179 -1.17 -1.92 -0.24
CA GLY A 179 0.15 -2.06 0.40
C GLY A 179 0.66 -0.74 0.99
N SER A 180 0.38 0.39 0.34
CA SER A 180 0.72 1.72 0.86
C SER A 180 -0.09 2.08 2.10
N LEU A 181 -1.35 1.63 2.21
CA LEU A 181 -2.12 1.76 3.44
C LEU A 181 -1.44 1.02 4.59
N LEU A 182 -0.95 -0.19 4.34
CA LEU A 182 -0.26 -0.94 5.37
C LEU A 182 1.07 -0.29 5.78
N LEU A 183 1.83 0.27 4.83
CA LEU A 183 3.02 1.08 5.15
C LEU A 183 2.66 2.33 5.99
N LEU A 184 1.52 2.97 5.69
CA LEU A 184 1.02 4.11 6.46
C LEU A 184 0.67 3.70 7.89
N ILE A 185 -0.05 2.58 8.04
CA ILE A 185 -0.40 1.99 9.34
C ILE A 185 0.85 1.63 10.15
N LEU A 186 1.88 1.07 9.50
CA LEU A 186 3.16 0.72 10.14
C LEU A 186 4.07 1.94 10.42
N GLY A 187 3.62 3.16 10.10
CA GLY A 187 4.37 4.40 10.31
C GLY A 187 5.55 4.61 9.35
N GLU A 188 5.64 3.82 8.27
CA GLU A 188 6.77 3.88 7.33
C GLU A 188 6.44 4.56 5.99
N TYR A 189 5.19 4.95 5.76
CA TYR A 189 4.80 5.54 4.48
C TYR A 189 5.52 6.86 4.19
N GLU A 190 5.62 7.77 5.18
CA GLU A 190 6.31 9.05 5.04
C GLU A 190 7.80 8.84 4.75
N ASN A 191 8.45 7.91 5.49
CA ASN A 191 9.85 7.56 5.30
C ASN A 191 10.11 6.99 3.90
N VAL A 192 9.29 6.03 3.47
CA VAL A 192 9.42 5.42 2.13
C VAL A 192 9.14 6.44 1.04
N SER A 193 8.13 7.31 1.21
CA SER A 193 7.84 8.41 0.28
C SER A 193 9.04 9.36 0.14
N ASN A 194 9.66 9.74 1.26
CA ASN A 194 10.85 10.58 1.26
C ASN A 194 12.05 9.89 0.60
N LEU A 195 12.32 8.62 0.94
CA LEU A 195 13.40 7.83 0.33
C LEU A 195 13.27 7.75 -1.20
N VAL A 196 12.06 7.50 -1.70
CA VAL A 196 11.80 7.43 -3.14
C VAL A 196 11.92 8.79 -3.81
N SER A 197 11.32 9.85 -3.23
CA SER A 197 11.31 11.18 -3.82
C SER A 197 12.70 11.84 -3.85
N THR A 198 13.57 11.49 -2.91
CA THR A 198 14.94 12.00 -2.81
C THR A 198 16.00 11.06 -3.43
N LEU A 199 15.58 9.95 -4.04
CA LEU A 199 16.47 8.93 -4.60
C LEU A 199 17.45 9.50 -5.64
N THR A 200 17.00 10.42 -6.48
CA THR A 200 17.85 11.09 -7.49
C THR A 200 18.88 12.04 -6.89
N LYS A 201 18.64 12.55 -5.68
CA LYS A 201 19.53 13.45 -4.96
C LYS A 201 20.49 12.71 -4.04
N ASN A 202 20.06 11.56 -3.49
CA ASN A 202 20.85 10.74 -2.59
C ASN A 202 20.71 9.26 -2.96
N PHE A 203 21.71 8.74 -3.69
CA PHE A 203 21.74 7.34 -4.10
C PHE A 203 21.85 6.34 -2.94
N ALA A 204 22.29 6.76 -1.75
CA ALA A 204 22.30 5.90 -0.56
C ALA A 204 20.88 5.42 -0.17
N ASN A 205 19.84 6.14 -0.57
CA ASN A 205 18.45 5.73 -0.37
C ASN A 205 18.07 4.44 -1.12
N VAL A 206 18.90 3.99 -2.06
CA VAL A 206 18.73 2.68 -2.72
C VAL A 206 18.79 1.54 -1.72
N TYR A 207 19.69 1.60 -0.72
CA TYR A 207 19.89 0.48 0.22
C TYR A 207 18.60 0.15 1.02
N PRO A 208 17.98 1.09 1.75
CA PRO A 208 16.72 0.80 2.45
C PRO A 208 15.60 0.39 1.48
N LEU A 209 15.52 1.01 0.30
CA LEU A 209 14.51 0.66 -0.71
C LEU A 209 14.71 -0.75 -1.30
N MET A 210 15.96 -1.23 -1.40
CA MET A 210 16.24 -2.61 -1.81
C MET A 210 15.68 -3.61 -0.78
N PHE A 211 15.85 -3.36 0.52
CA PHE A 211 15.27 -4.23 1.56
C PHE A 211 13.75 -4.25 1.48
N LEU A 212 13.11 -3.09 1.33
CA LEU A 212 11.67 -3.00 1.12
C LEU A 212 11.24 -3.79 -0.13
N GLY A 213 11.90 -3.55 -1.26
CA GLY A 213 11.61 -4.22 -2.54
C GLY A 213 11.80 -5.73 -2.49
N LEU A 214 12.87 -6.21 -1.84
CA LEU A 214 13.09 -7.64 -1.60
C LEU A 214 11.99 -8.23 -0.71
N GLY A 215 11.57 -7.52 0.34
CA GLY A 215 10.45 -7.93 1.18
C GLY A 215 9.17 -8.04 0.38
N VAL A 216 8.85 -7.04 -0.45
CA VAL A 216 7.67 -7.07 -1.35
C VAL A 216 7.76 -8.25 -2.33
N ALA A 217 8.89 -8.46 -2.99
CA ALA A 217 9.07 -9.55 -3.94
C ALA A 217 8.88 -10.91 -3.27
N ILE A 218 9.57 -11.17 -2.15
CA ILE A 218 9.44 -12.42 -1.38
C ILE A 218 8.02 -12.58 -0.86
N GLY A 219 7.40 -11.51 -0.34
CA GLY A 219 6.03 -11.52 0.15
C GLY A 219 5.03 -11.91 -0.95
N ILE A 220 5.13 -11.33 -2.13
CA ILE A 220 4.26 -11.68 -3.27
C ILE A 220 4.39 -13.16 -3.61
N PHE A 221 5.60 -13.70 -3.72
CA PHE A 221 5.81 -15.08 -4.15
C PHE A 221 5.47 -16.12 -3.08
N THR A 222 5.79 -15.85 -1.82
CA THR A 222 5.60 -16.83 -0.73
C THR A 222 4.20 -16.76 -0.13
N ILE A 223 3.66 -15.56 0.04
CA ILE A 223 2.42 -15.33 0.79
C ILE A 223 1.20 -15.34 -0.12
N SER A 224 1.33 -15.01 -1.41
CA SER A 224 0.19 -14.98 -2.33
C SER A 224 -0.61 -16.29 -2.33
N LYS A 225 0.07 -17.44 -2.31
CA LYS A 225 -0.59 -18.75 -2.26
C LYS A 225 -1.33 -18.96 -0.93
N LEU A 226 -0.71 -18.60 0.19
CA LEU A 226 -1.31 -18.71 1.52
C LEU A 226 -2.52 -17.78 1.65
N VAL A 227 -2.38 -16.52 1.25
CA VAL A 227 -3.47 -15.53 1.28
C VAL A 227 -4.63 -15.99 0.40
N THR A 228 -4.37 -16.52 -0.79
CA THR A 228 -5.40 -17.08 -1.66
C THR A 228 -6.17 -18.20 -0.97
N ILE A 229 -5.49 -19.13 -0.29
CA ILE A 229 -6.12 -20.21 0.46
C ILE A 229 -6.97 -19.66 1.62
N VAL A 230 -6.44 -18.67 2.36
CA VAL A 230 -7.16 -18.04 3.48
C VAL A 230 -8.38 -17.27 2.98
N ILE A 231 -8.27 -16.53 1.87
CA ILE A 231 -9.42 -15.84 1.26
C ILE A 231 -10.50 -16.84 0.86
N GLN A 232 -10.13 -17.96 0.24
CA GLN A 232 -11.10 -18.97 -0.22
C GLN A 232 -11.79 -19.71 0.92
N LYS A 233 -11.07 -19.98 2.03
CA LYS A 233 -11.59 -20.81 3.14
C LYS A 233 -12.07 -20.00 4.35
N HIS A 234 -11.48 -18.84 4.61
CA HIS A 234 -11.64 -18.06 5.85
C HIS A 234 -11.71 -16.56 5.60
N LYS A 235 -12.39 -16.15 4.51
CA LYS A 235 -12.49 -14.76 4.07
C LYS A 235 -12.94 -13.82 5.20
N SER A 236 -14.04 -14.13 5.87
CA SER A 236 -14.59 -13.29 6.94
C SER A 236 -13.63 -13.14 8.12
N ILE A 237 -12.88 -14.19 8.48
CA ILE A 237 -11.87 -14.13 9.56
C ILE A 237 -10.73 -13.19 9.17
N LEU A 238 -10.22 -13.29 7.93
CA LEU A 238 -9.17 -12.41 7.44
C LEU A 238 -9.61 -10.94 7.45
N PHE A 239 -10.82 -10.66 6.95
CA PHE A 239 -11.34 -9.30 6.91
C PHE A 239 -11.71 -8.77 8.30
N GLY A 240 -12.10 -9.63 9.23
CA GLY A 240 -12.24 -9.29 10.65
C GLY A 240 -10.90 -8.80 11.24
N PHE A 241 -9.82 -9.54 10.99
CA PHE A 241 -8.46 -9.15 11.40
C PHE A 241 -8.05 -7.78 10.83
N VAL A 242 -8.26 -7.58 9.54
CA VAL A 242 -7.98 -6.30 8.85
C VAL A 242 -8.81 -5.16 9.43
N LEU A 243 -10.09 -5.40 9.73
CA LEU A 243 -10.97 -4.41 10.34
C LEU A 243 -10.43 -3.96 11.72
N GLY A 244 -9.93 -4.90 12.53
CA GLY A 244 -9.28 -4.59 13.80
C GLY A 244 -8.06 -3.69 13.64
N ILE A 245 -7.20 -3.98 12.66
CA ILE A 245 -6.05 -3.13 12.31
C ILE A 245 -6.51 -1.73 11.92
N ILE A 246 -7.48 -1.60 11.01
CA ILE A 246 -8.00 -0.33 10.49
C ILE A 246 -8.55 0.54 11.63
N VAL A 247 -9.34 -0.02 12.53
CA VAL A 247 -9.94 0.74 13.64
C VAL A 247 -8.90 1.34 14.56
N VAL A 248 -7.82 0.61 14.86
CA VAL A 248 -6.76 1.11 15.75
C VAL A 248 -5.78 2.03 15.02
N SER A 249 -5.53 1.81 13.71
CA SER A 249 -4.63 2.67 12.93
C SER A 249 -5.12 4.11 12.82
N PHE A 250 -6.42 4.33 12.95
CA PHE A 250 -7.01 5.66 13.02
C PHE A 250 -6.38 6.52 14.13
N LEU A 251 -6.05 5.92 15.27
CA LEU A 251 -5.42 6.61 16.41
C LEU A 251 -3.98 7.07 16.08
N SER A 252 -3.24 6.27 15.33
CA SER A 252 -1.86 6.60 14.94
C SER A 252 -1.78 7.76 13.95
N LEU A 253 -2.76 7.88 13.07
CA LEU A 253 -2.80 8.91 12.03
C LEU A 253 -3.40 10.23 12.50
N TRP A 254 -4.04 10.23 13.68
CA TRP A 254 -4.67 11.44 14.19
C TRP A 254 -3.60 12.49 14.50
N PRO A 255 -3.63 13.67 13.85
CA PRO A 255 -2.62 14.69 14.08
C PRO A 255 -2.79 15.35 15.46
N ASN A 256 -1.67 15.72 16.10
CA ASN A 256 -1.69 16.56 17.30
C ASN A 256 -2.12 17.97 16.91
N ILE A 257 -3.37 18.30 17.19
CA ILE A 257 -3.98 19.58 16.86
C ILE A 257 -3.91 20.47 18.10
N THR A 258 -2.96 21.40 18.14
CA THR A 258 -2.82 22.35 19.26
C THR A 258 -3.57 23.66 19.01
N THR A 259 -3.54 24.17 17.78
CA THR A 259 -4.28 25.39 17.36
C THR A 259 -4.58 25.31 15.87
N LEU A 260 -5.83 25.59 15.48
CA LEU A 260 -6.24 25.70 14.09
C LEU A 260 -6.77 27.10 13.82
N SER A 261 -6.23 27.76 12.80
CA SER A 261 -6.91 28.90 12.20
C SER A 261 -8.19 28.43 11.47
N LEU A 262 -9.17 29.33 11.30
CA LEU A 262 -10.41 28.97 10.61
C LEU A 262 -10.15 28.43 9.18
N GLY A 263 -9.19 29.02 8.45
CA GLY A 263 -8.78 28.53 7.12
C GLY A 263 -8.15 27.13 7.16
N MET A 264 -7.38 26.82 8.21
CA MET A 264 -6.78 25.48 8.37
C MET A 264 -7.84 24.45 8.76
N LEU A 265 -8.83 24.81 9.56
CA LEU A 265 -9.96 23.95 9.91
C LEU A 265 -10.77 23.58 8.67
N THR A 266 -11.12 24.56 7.82
CA THR A 266 -11.86 24.32 6.58
C THR A 266 -11.07 23.43 5.62
N ALA A 267 -9.76 23.68 5.43
CA ALA A 267 -8.90 22.83 4.60
C ALA A 267 -8.84 21.40 5.11
N THR A 268 -8.77 21.21 6.42
CA THR A 268 -8.71 19.88 7.08
C THR A 268 -10.01 19.11 6.87
N VAL A 269 -11.18 19.75 7.07
CA VAL A 269 -12.49 19.12 6.83
C VAL A 269 -12.67 18.75 5.37
N LEU A 270 -12.33 19.66 4.45
CA LEU A 270 -12.41 19.38 3.01
C LEU A 270 -11.48 18.24 2.60
N SER A 271 -10.27 18.18 3.13
CA SER A 271 -9.32 17.08 2.89
C SER A 271 -9.89 15.74 3.34
N MET A 272 -10.50 15.66 4.53
CA MET A 272 -11.13 14.44 5.02
C MET A 272 -12.29 13.99 4.11
N CYS A 273 -13.18 14.92 3.77
CA CYS A 273 -14.30 14.61 2.87
C CYS A 273 -13.82 14.14 1.50
N PHE A 274 -12.77 14.76 0.96
CA PHE A 274 -12.20 14.40 -0.33
C PHE A 274 -11.57 13.01 -0.29
N GLY A 275 -10.79 12.69 0.75
CA GLY A 275 -10.24 11.34 0.95
C GLY A 275 -11.35 10.29 1.09
N PHE A 276 -12.37 10.56 1.90
CA PHE A 276 -13.52 9.67 2.07
C PHE A 276 -14.25 9.40 0.75
N LEU A 277 -14.52 10.45 -0.04
CA LEU A 277 -15.20 10.33 -1.33
C LEU A 277 -14.35 9.53 -2.34
N ILE A 278 -13.05 9.76 -2.41
CA ILE A 278 -12.16 8.97 -3.27
C ILE A 278 -12.26 7.48 -2.92
N ALA A 279 -12.14 7.11 -1.65
CA ALA A 279 -12.23 5.72 -1.24
C ALA A 279 -13.59 5.09 -1.58
N MET A 280 -14.69 5.82 -1.33
CA MET A 280 -16.06 5.38 -1.66
C MET A 280 -16.30 5.21 -3.17
N ILE A 281 -15.71 6.07 -4.00
CA ILE A 281 -15.81 5.96 -5.47
C ILE A 281 -15.01 4.73 -5.93
N MET A 282 -13.80 4.55 -5.41
CA MET A 282 -12.94 3.42 -5.76
C MET A 282 -13.54 2.06 -5.34
N GLU A 283 -14.35 2.04 -4.28
CA GLU A 283 -15.09 0.83 -3.86
C GLU A 283 -16.16 0.41 -4.89
N LYS A 284 -16.76 1.37 -5.60
CA LYS A 284 -17.84 1.11 -6.55
C LYS A 284 -17.39 0.71 -7.95
N ILE A 285 -16.10 0.90 -8.23
CA ILE A 285 -15.46 0.54 -9.49
C ILE A 285 -14.89 -0.88 -9.42
#